data_e6f34bdb503e41602dab48e8efef352d
#
_entry.id   e6f34bdb503e41602dab48e8efef352d
#
_cell.length_a   1.000
_cell.length_b   1.000
_cell.length_c   1.000
_cell.angle_alpha   90.00
_cell.angle_beta   90.00
_cell.angle_gamma   90.00
#
_symmetry.space_group_name_H-M   'P 1'
#
loop_
_entity.id
_entity.type
_entity.pdbx_description
1 polymer ?
#
loop_
_entity_poly.entity_id
_entity_poly.type
_entity_poly.pdbx_seq_one_letter_code
_entity_poly.pdbx_strand_id
1 'polypeptide(L)'
;MAVSVTASPVGHRASRSHLLFLVLSGLLWGTGGLTGTEFGHLTGLSPLAVAACRLLAGGGLIVVVRTVALQAGRQAGRRWPAGRAAWTRIAATGLLAGAFQGCYFSAVSLTSVSLATLVTISGSPVIVQVAERIRGRGDRGTAGTTVLALCGLGLLVGLPSGGFGYSAVLASAGLAALAAAGFATMTLLGASPVPGLDDLTVTGFGFALGGLVLVPFAALTGLAFRPAPAAIGLLIALATGPTAVAYTLYFRGLRGASAGTAALLALLEPLTATMLAALLLGEHLSVPGLIGAALLLAAVLRTALRKQSAMVPTGGPRRRSWRRTSRFPRPSARSPRSAARR
;
A
#
# COMPACT_ATOMS: atom_id res chain seq x y z
N MET A 1 1.56 41.83 -17.37
CA MET A 1 2.38 41.31 -16.28
C MET A 1 2.03 39.86 -16.10
N ALA A 2 2.81 38.94 -16.66
CA ALA A 2 2.59 37.51 -16.54
C ALA A 2 3.47 37.01 -15.39
N VAL A 3 2.85 36.58 -14.28
CA VAL A 3 3.54 35.96 -13.19
C VAL A 3 3.79 34.51 -13.55
N SER A 4 5.04 34.19 -13.92
CA SER A 4 5.50 32.83 -14.14
C SER A 4 5.63 32.12 -12.80
N VAL A 5 4.65 31.28 -12.45
CA VAL A 5 4.73 30.38 -11.29
C VAL A 5 5.59 29.20 -11.70
N THR A 6 6.88 29.25 -11.41
CA THR A 6 7.77 28.11 -11.48
C THR A 6 7.42 27.16 -10.33
N ALA A 7 6.62 26.14 -10.65
CA ALA A 7 6.40 25.02 -9.75
C ALA A 7 7.73 24.25 -9.59
N SER A 8 8.44 24.46 -8.49
CA SER A 8 9.57 23.62 -8.09
C SER A 8 9.06 22.19 -7.87
N PRO A 9 9.69 21.16 -8.48
CA PRO A 9 9.36 19.79 -8.17
C PRO A 9 9.79 19.52 -6.72
N VAL A 10 8.83 19.52 -5.80
CA VAL A 10 9.05 19.07 -4.42
C VAL A 10 9.30 17.57 -4.48
N GLY A 11 10.57 17.20 -4.59
CA GLY A 11 11.01 15.83 -4.40
C GLY A 11 10.66 15.40 -2.97
N HIS A 12 9.58 14.65 -2.81
CA HIS A 12 9.20 14.05 -1.54
C HIS A 12 10.32 13.07 -1.13
N ARG A 13 11.21 13.53 -0.27
CA ARG A 13 12.21 12.66 0.38
C ARG A 13 11.44 11.75 1.33
N ALA A 14 11.43 10.45 1.02
CA ALA A 14 10.85 9.46 1.92
C ALA A 14 11.53 9.56 3.28
N SER A 15 10.80 9.87 4.34
CA SER A 15 11.31 9.80 5.70
C SER A 15 11.50 8.33 6.10
N ARG A 16 12.48 8.04 6.96
CA ARG A 16 12.71 6.67 7.51
C ARG A 16 11.44 6.07 8.11
N SER A 17 10.60 6.89 8.73
CA SER A 17 9.33 6.46 9.30
C SER A 17 8.34 5.93 8.25
N HIS A 18 8.29 6.52 7.05
CA HIS A 18 7.38 6.06 5.99
C HIS A 18 7.80 4.69 5.44
N LEU A 19 9.11 4.43 5.30
CA LEU A 19 9.59 3.11 4.92
C LEU A 19 9.31 2.07 6.00
N LEU A 20 9.51 2.43 7.27
CA LEU A 20 9.18 1.57 8.40
C LEU A 20 7.69 1.21 8.42
N PHE A 21 6.80 2.16 8.14
CA PHE A 21 5.37 1.89 8.05
C PHE A 21 5.04 0.88 6.96
N LEU A 22 5.67 0.97 5.79
CA LEU A 22 5.49 0.00 4.70
C LEU A 22 6.03 -1.39 5.05
N VAL A 23 7.18 -1.46 5.71
CA VAL A 23 7.76 -2.74 6.17
C VAL A 23 6.83 -3.40 7.20
N LEU A 24 6.41 -2.65 8.22
CA LEU A 24 5.48 -3.16 9.24
C LEU A 24 4.15 -3.61 8.64
N SER A 25 3.65 -2.87 7.65
CA SER A 25 2.44 -3.26 6.91
C SER A 25 2.60 -4.62 6.23
N GLY A 26 3.68 -4.82 5.48
CA GLY A 26 3.95 -6.10 4.80
C GLY A 26 4.11 -7.27 5.77
N LEU A 27 4.80 -7.06 6.89
CA LEU A 27 4.94 -8.07 7.94
C LEU A 27 3.58 -8.43 8.56
N LEU A 28 2.74 -7.44 8.86
CA LEU A 28 1.40 -7.66 9.41
C LEU A 28 0.49 -8.38 8.42
N TRP A 29 0.56 -8.07 7.13
CA TRP A 29 -0.22 -8.79 6.13
C TRP A 29 0.14 -10.27 6.08
N GLY A 30 1.41 -10.62 6.24
CA GLY A 30 1.85 -12.02 6.29
C GLY A 30 1.21 -12.84 7.42
N THR A 31 0.81 -12.20 8.53
CA THR A 31 0.04 -12.89 9.59
C THR A 31 -1.40 -13.14 9.17
N GLY A 32 -1.92 -12.36 8.21
CA GLY A 32 -3.33 -12.40 7.79
C GLY A 32 -3.73 -13.68 7.07
N GLY A 33 -2.81 -14.28 6.31
CA GLY A 33 -3.04 -15.55 5.65
C GLY A 33 -3.32 -16.65 6.66
N LEU A 34 -2.42 -16.84 7.63
CA LEU A 34 -2.54 -17.88 8.66
C LEU A 34 -3.77 -17.67 9.55
N THR A 35 -3.96 -16.45 10.07
CA THR A 35 -5.12 -16.16 10.94
C THR A 35 -6.45 -16.25 10.19
N GLY A 36 -6.48 -15.87 8.92
CA GLY A 36 -7.67 -15.98 8.07
C GLY A 36 -8.03 -17.41 7.73
N THR A 37 -7.03 -18.24 7.43
CA THR A 37 -7.20 -19.68 7.17
C THR A 37 -7.73 -20.38 8.42
N GLU A 38 -7.12 -20.12 9.57
CA GLU A 38 -7.55 -20.74 10.85
C GLU A 38 -8.96 -20.28 11.26
N PHE A 39 -9.28 -19.00 11.05
CA PHE A 39 -10.64 -18.50 11.28
C PHE A 39 -11.65 -19.20 10.35
N GLY A 40 -11.31 -19.40 9.08
CA GLY A 40 -12.13 -20.13 8.12
C GLY A 40 -12.35 -21.59 8.53
N HIS A 41 -11.28 -22.30 8.93
CA HIS A 41 -11.34 -23.69 9.40
C HIS A 41 -12.23 -23.83 10.66
N LEU A 42 -12.03 -22.94 11.63
CA LEU A 42 -12.79 -23.00 12.89
C LEU A 42 -14.27 -22.66 12.73
N THR A 43 -14.61 -21.80 11.76
CA THR A 43 -15.99 -21.31 11.55
C THR A 43 -16.74 -22.01 10.43
N GLY A 44 -16.05 -22.73 9.55
CA GLY A 44 -16.62 -23.29 8.32
C GLY A 44 -16.94 -22.24 7.24
N LEU A 45 -16.50 -20.99 7.42
CA LEU A 45 -16.74 -19.92 6.46
C LEU A 45 -15.89 -20.09 5.20
N SER A 46 -16.49 -19.77 4.06
CA SER A 46 -15.74 -19.69 2.80
C SER A 46 -14.66 -18.58 2.85
N PRO A 47 -13.59 -18.68 2.06
CA PRO A 47 -12.58 -17.62 1.98
C PRO A 47 -13.16 -16.24 1.67
N LEU A 48 -14.22 -16.17 0.86
CA LEU A 48 -14.91 -14.92 0.53
C LEU A 48 -15.67 -14.36 1.74
N ALA A 49 -16.31 -15.23 2.53
CA ALA A 49 -17.00 -14.84 3.76
C ALA A 49 -15.98 -14.35 4.81
N VAL A 50 -14.82 -15.02 4.95
CA VAL A 50 -13.72 -14.55 5.80
C VAL A 50 -13.25 -13.15 5.37
N ALA A 51 -13.11 -12.91 4.06
CA ALA A 51 -12.74 -11.60 3.53
C ALA A 51 -13.77 -10.51 3.85
N ALA A 52 -15.06 -10.81 3.71
CA ALA A 52 -16.13 -9.89 4.08
C ALA A 52 -16.09 -9.57 5.58
N CYS A 53 -15.99 -10.59 6.43
CA CYS A 53 -15.90 -10.43 7.89
C CYS A 53 -14.68 -9.57 8.30
N ARG A 54 -13.49 -9.85 7.74
CA ARG A 54 -12.27 -9.09 8.08
C ARG A 54 -12.36 -7.62 7.68
N LEU A 55 -12.92 -7.32 6.49
CA LEU A 55 -13.07 -5.95 6.03
C LEU A 55 -14.12 -5.19 6.84
N LEU A 56 -15.26 -5.82 7.14
CA LEU A 56 -16.31 -5.23 7.99
C LEU A 56 -15.79 -4.99 9.41
N ALA A 57 -15.19 -6.00 10.03
CA ALA A 57 -14.70 -5.89 11.38
C ALA A 57 -13.53 -4.91 11.49
N GLY A 58 -12.55 -4.97 10.57
CA GLY A 58 -11.39 -4.07 10.56
C GLY A 58 -11.76 -2.63 10.23
N GLY A 59 -12.59 -2.43 9.20
CA GLY A 59 -13.11 -1.11 8.84
C GLY A 59 -14.00 -0.53 9.94
N GLY A 60 -14.93 -1.33 10.46
CA GLY A 60 -15.81 -0.96 11.57
C GLY A 60 -15.04 -0.60 12.84
N LEU A 61 -14.02 -1.37 13.20
CA LEU A 61 -13.14 -1.08 14.35
C LEU A 61 -12.50 0.31 14.23
N ILE A 62 -11.95 0.63 13.06
CA ILE A 62 -11.34 1.96 12.82
C ILE A 62 -12.40 3.06 12.96
N VAL A 63 -13.59 2.87 12.38
CA VAL A 63 -14.69 3.85 12.47
C VAL A 63 -15.10 4.08 13.92
N VAL A 64 -15.27 2.99 14.71
CA VAL A 64 -15.61 3.08 16.14
C VAL A 64 -14.53 3.82 16.92
N VAL A 65 -13.25 3.39 16.79
CA VAL A 65 -12.12 4.02 17.48
C VAL A 65 -12.03 5.50 17.14
N ARG A 66 -12.23 5.86 15.87
CA ARG A 66 -12.23 7.25 15.43
C ARG A 66 -13.39 8.04 16.02
N THR A 67 -14.59 7.48 16.03
CA THR A 67 -15.79 8.13 16.59
C THR A 67 -15.60 8.43 18.08
N VAL A 68 -15.15 7.43 18.84
CA VAL A 68 -14.85 7.57 20.27
C VAL A 68 -13.76 8.61 20.51
N ALA A 69 -12.68 8.61 19.72
CA ALA A 69 -11.61 9.57 19.85
C ALA A 69 -12.04 11.02 19.54
N LEU A 70 -12.97 11.22 18.59
CA LEU A 70 -13.56 12.51 18.27
C LEU A 70 -14.47 13.00 19.40
N GLN A 71 -15.34 12.14 19.94
CA GLN A 71 -16.23 12.46 21.05
C GLN A 71 -15.45 12.78 22.34
N ALA A 72 -14.36 12.06 22.59
CA ALA A 72 -13.48 12.31 23.73
C ALA A 72 -12.59 13.58 23.59
N GLY A 73 -12.78 14.39 22.54
CA GLY A 73 -11.98 15.60 22.29
C GLY A 73 -10.49 15.36 21.99
N ARG A 74 -10.05 14.09 21.93
CA ARG A 74 -8.64 13.71 21.72
C ARG A 74 -8.11 14.04 20.32
N GLN A 75 -9.00 14.39 19.39
CA GLN A 75 -8.68 14.78 18.01
C GLN A 75 -9.23 16.19 17.70
N ALA A 76 -8.97 17.15 18.58
CA ALA A 76 -9.36 18.53 18.37
C ALA A 76 -8.88 19.04 16.99
N GLY A 77 -9.80 19.59 16.20
CA GLY A 77 -9.53 20.07 14.83
C GLY A 77 -9.70 19.05 13.71
N ARG A 78 -9.84 17.75 13.98
CA ARG A 78 -10.22 16.75 12.97
C ARG A 78 -11.73 16.67 12.83
N ARG A 79 -12.21 16.87 11.61
CA ARG A 79 -13.64 16.81 11.26
C ARG A 79 -13.95 15.51 10.51
N TRP A 80 -15.23 15.16 10.45
CA TRP A 80 -15.73 14.12 9.54
C TRP A 80 -15.36 14.48 8.09
N PRO A 81 -15.19 13.47 7.21
CA PRO A 81 -14.89 13.73 5.81
C PRO A 81 -15.99 14.62 5.23
N ALA A 82 -15.60 15.75 4.68
CA ALA A 82 -16.50 16.73 4.09
C ALA A 82 -16.19 16.87 2.59
N GLY A 83 -17.25 17.06 1.79
CA GLY A 83 -17.14 17.28 0.36
C GLY A 83 -17.07 16.01 -0.50
N ARG A 84 -17.43 16.18 -1.78
CA ARG A 84 -17.52 15.07 -2.76
C ARG A 84 -16.19 14.35 -2.95
N ALA A 85 -15.06 15.07 -2.98
CA ALA A 85 -13.74 14.48 -3.19
C ALA A 85 -13.34 13.49 -2.10
N ALA A 86 -13.69 13.75 -0.82
CA ALA A 86 -13.43 12.83 0.27
C ALA A 86 -14.27 11.56 0.15
N TRP A 87 -15.57 11.69 -0.08
CA TRP A 87 -16.47 10.56 -0.21
C TRP A 87 -16.24 9.74 -1.47
N THR A 88 -15.89 10.36 -2.61
CA THR A 88 -15.49 9.61 -3.82
C THR A 88 -14.20 8.83 -3.60
N ARG A 89 -13.24 9.38 -2.83
CA ARG A 89 -12.03 8.65 -2.46
C ARG A 89 -12.33 7.46 -1.56
N ILE A 90 -13.18 7.62 -0.55
CA ILE A 90 -13.61 6.54 0.35
C ILE A 90 -14.34 5.46 -0.46
N ALA A 91 -15.31 5.85 -1.31
CA ALA A 91 -16.04 4.92 -2.14
C ALA A 91 -15.13 4.17 -3.12
N ALA A 92 -14.23 4.87 -3.81
CA ALA A 92 -13.27 4.23 -4.71
C ALA A 92 -12.36 3.24 -3.97
N THR A 93 -11.84 3.62 -2.79
CA THR A 93 -11.00 2.71 -1.99
C THR A 93 -11.80 1.47 -1.54
N GLY A 94 -13.04 1.66 -1.10
CA GLY A 94 -13.91 0.56 -0.66
C GLY A 94 -14.28 -0.39 -1.79
N LEU A 95 -14.71 0.13 -2.93
CA LEU A 95 -15.02 -0.67 -4.12
C LEU A 95 -13.79 -1.44 -4.61
N LEU A 96 -12.62 -0.79 -4.65
CA LEU A 96 -11.36 -1.45 -5.03
C LEU A 96 -10.95 -2.51 -4.01
N ALA A 97 -11.10 -2.26 -2.71
CA ALA A 97 -10.80 -3.25 -1.68
C ALA A 97 -11.74 -4.47 -1.77
N GLY A 98 -13.04 -4.24 -1.96
CA GLY A 98 -14.01 -5.31 -2.19
C GLY A 98 -13.73 -6.09 -3.46
N ALA A 99 -13.50 -5.40 -4.59
CA ALA A 99 -13.17 -6.03 -5.87
C ALA A 99 -11.87 -6.83 -5.79
N PHE A 100 -10.81 -6.26 -5.19
CA PHE A 100 -9.55 -6.96 -4.95
C PHE A 100 -9.76 -8.26 -4.19
N GLN A 101 -10.44 -8.22 -3.06
CA GLN A 101 -10.68 -9.40 -2.23
C GLN A 101 -11.61 -10.40 -2.93
N GLY A 102 -12.70 -9.92 -3.55
CA GLY A 102 -13.63 -10.77 -4.27
C GLY A 102 -12.99 -11.51 -5.43
N CYS A 103 -12.24 -10.80 -6.28
CA CYS A 103 -11.53 -11.41 -7.40
C CYS A 103 -10.43 -12.38 -6.94
N TYR A 104 -9.66 -12.01 -5.90
CA TYR A 104 -8.60 -12.86 -5.36
C TYR A 104 -9.18 -14.18 -4.83
N PHE A 105 -10.17 -14.15 -3.96
CA PHE A 105 -10.74 -15.37 -3.38
C PHE A 105 -11.53 -16.20 -4.39
N SER A 106 -12.15 -15.57 -5.39
CA SER A 106 -12.74 -16.29 -6.52
C SER A 106 -11.68 -16.97 -7.37
N ALA A 107 -10.52 -16.34 -7.59
CA ALA A 107 -9.38 -16.98 -8.27
C ALA A 107 -8.87 -18.20 -7.48
N VAL A 108 -8.74 -18.08 -6.16
CA VAL A 108 -8.34 -19.17 -5.26
C VAL A 108 -9.30 -20.36 -5.36
N SER A 109 -10.61 -20.11 -5.41
CA SER A 109 -11.61 -21.18 -5.46
C SER A 109 -11.61 -21.95 -6.78
N LEU A 110 -11.12 -21.37 -7.87
CA LEU A 110 -11.04 -22.01 -9.19
C LEU A 110 -9.81 -22.90 -9.36
N THR A 111 -8.73 -22.60 -8.65
CA THR A 111 -7.47 -23.36 -8.80
C THR A 111 -6.77 -23.58 -7.45
N SER A 112 -5.87 -22.68 -7.06
CA SER A 112 -5.12 -22.79 -5.81
C SER A 112 -4.74 -21.42 -5.27
N VAL A 113 -4.48 -21.37 -3.96
CA VAL A 113 -3.92 -20.19 -3.30
C VAL A 113 -2.59 -19.78 -3.97
N SER A 114 -1.73 -20.76 -4.31
CA SER A 114 -0.42 -20.50 -4.92
C SER A 114 -0.53 -19.76 -6.25
N LEU A 115 -1.37 -20.22 -7.17
CA LEU A 115 -1.54 -19.58 -8.48
C LEU A 115 -2.16 -18.19 -8.36
N ALA A 116 -3.25 -18.09 -7.61
CA ALA A 116 -3.93 -16.80 -7.40
C ALA A 116 -3.01 -15.78 -6.74
N THR A 117 -2.27 -16.18 -5.70
CA THR A 117 -1.32 -15.33 -4.99
C THR A 117 -0.16 -14.90 -5.89
N LEU A 118 0.43 -15.85 -6.63
CA LEU A 118 1.52 -15.54 -7.54
C LEU A 118 1.13 -14.46 -8.54
N VAL A 119 0.00 -14.61 -9.22
CA VAL A 119 -0.47 -13.65 -10.22
C VAL A 119 -0.86 -12.32 -9.59
N THR A 120 -1.59 -12.34 -8.48
CA THR A 120 -2.08 -11.11 -7.82
C THR A 120 -0.92 -10.30 -7.24
N ILE A 121 -0.05 -10.93 -6.47
CA ILE A 121 1.03 -10.23 -5.76
C ILE A 121 2.14 -9.81 -6.72
N SER A 122 2.46 -10.63 -7.75
CA SER A 122 3.45 -10.24 -8.76
C SER A 122 2.92 -9.18 -9.73
N GLY A 123 1.65 -9.25 -10.09
CA GLY A 123 1.03 -8.32 -11.03
C GLY A 123 0.96 -6.89 -10.50
N SER A 124 0.68 -6.72 -9.22
CA SER A 124 0.49 -5.40 -8.61
C SER A 124 1.73 -4.48 -8.74
N PRO A 125 2.96 -4.87 -8.36
CA PRO A 125 4.15 -4.03 -8.54
C PRO A 125 4.43 -3.70 -10.01
N VAL A 126 4.15 -4.64 -10.92
CA VAL A 126 4.32 -4.43 -12.36
C VAL A 126 3.38 -3.34 -12.85
N ILE A 127 2.08 -3.44 -12.52
CA ILE A 127 1.06 -2.46 -12.92
C ILE A 127 1.40 -1.08 -12.35
N VAL A 128 1.78 -0.99 -11.06
CA VAL A 128 2.18 0.27 -10.43
C VAL A 128 3.37 0.89 -11.15
N GLN A 129 4.40 0.11 -11.47
CA GLN A 129 5.60 0.64 -12.14
C GLN A 129 5.33 1.08 -13.57
N VAL A 130 4.52 0.34 -14.33
CA VAL A 130 4.08 0.75 -15.66
C VAL A 130 3.33 2.08 -15.56
N ALA A 131 2.39 2.20 -14.63
CA ALA A 131 1.63 3.43 -14.41
C ALA A 131 2.52 4.62 -13.99
N GLU A 132 3.50 4.40 -13.10
CA GLU A 132 4.47 5.44 -12.71
C GLU A 132 5.37 5.85 -13.89
N ARG A 133 5.78 4.91 -14.75
CA ARG A 133 6.55 5.21 -15.97
C ARG A 133 5.76 6.04 -16.97
N ILE A 134 4.51 5.68 -17.25
CA ILE A 134 3.63 6.44 -18.14
C ILE A 134 3.44 7.87 -17.63
N ARG A 135 3.38 8.04 -16.30
CA ARG A 135 3.28 9.36 -15.65
C ARG A 135 4.61 10.13 -15.54
N GLY A 136 5.69 9.62 -16.11
CA GLY A 136 7.03 10.23 -16.04
C GLY A 136 7.66 10.20 -14.64
N ARG A 137 7.15 9.39 -13.72
CA ARG A 137 7.62 9.24 -12.33
C ARG A 137 8.46 7.98 -12.12
N GLY A 138 8.65 7.17 -13.16
CA GLY A 138 9.33 5.88 -13.07
C GLY A 138 10.83 6.01 -12.75
N ASP A 139 11.30 5.27 -11.76
CA ASP A 139 12.73 5.14 -11.44
C ASP A 139 13.33 3.96 -12.21
N ARG A 140 14.35 4.22 -13.05
CA ARG A 140 15.02 3.18 -13.84
C ARG A 140 15.66 2.08 -12.98
N GLY A 141 16.06 2.40 -11.74
CA GLY A 141 16.63 1.42 -10.82
C GLY A 141 15.64 0.45 -10.22
N THR A 142 14.35 0.73 -10.31
CA THR A 142 13.29 -0.10 -9.71
C THR A 142 12.99 -1.34 -10.55
N ALA A 143 13.16 -1.28 -11.88
CA ALA A 143 12.84 -2.40 -12.77
C ALA A 143 13.63 -3.68 -12.45
N GLY A 144 14.96 -3.57 -12.32
CA GLY A 144 15.80 -4.72 -11.98
C GLY A 144 15.48 -5.31 -10.59
N THR A 145 15.13 -4.46 -9.63
CA THR A 145 14.70 -4.91 -8.30
C THR A 145 13.36 -5.64 -8.36
N THR A 146 12.45 -5.18 -9.23
CA THR A 146 11.17 -5.86 -9.44
C THR A 146 11.36 -7.23 -10.08
N VAL A 147 12.17 -7.33 -11.12
CA VAL A 147 12.46 -8.64 -11.74
C VAL A 147 13.03 -9.59 -10.69
N LEU A 148 14.00 -9.14 -9.89
CA LEU A 148 14.57 -9.95 -8.80
C LEU A 148 13.49 -10.42 -7.80
N ALA A 149 12.59 -9.51 -7.41
CA ALA A 149 11.51 -9.80 -6.49
C ALA A 149 10.49 -10.80 -7.09
N LEU A 150 10.16 -10.65 -8.36
CA LEU A 150 9.23 -11.56 -9.06
C LEU A 150 9.83 -12.95 -9.24
N CYS A 151 11.11 -13.06 -9.59
CA CYS A 151 11.82 -14.33 -9.63
C CYS A 151 11.83 -15.01 -8.25
N GLY A 152 12.14 -14.22 -7.20
CA GLY A 152 12.11 -14.71 -5.82
C GLY A 152 10.72 -15.19 -5.40
N LEU A 153 9.68 -14.44 -5.73
CA LEU A 153 8.29 -14.82 -5.43
C LEU A 153 7.87 -16.09 -6.19
N GLY A 154 8.21 -16.20 -7.47
CA GLY A 154 7.92 -17.40 -8.26
C GLY A 154 8.57 -18.66 -7.71
N LEU A 155 9.81 -18.57 -7.24
CA LEU A 155 10.52 -19.69 -6.60
C LEU A 155 9.97 -19.99 -5.19
N LEU A 156 9.55 -18.96 -4.45
CA LEU A 156 9.02 -19.12 -3.09
C LEU A 156 7.65 -19.80 -3.09
N VAL A 157 6.75 -19.34 -3.96
CA VAL A 157 5.38 -19.86 -4.06
C VAL A 157 5.35 -21.19 -4.80
N GLY A 158 6.30 -21.40 -5.72
CA GLY A 158 6.39 -22.59 -6.55
C GLY A 158 5.38 -22.59 -7.70
N LEU A 159 5.52 -23.58 -8.58
CA LEU A 159 4.52 -23.84 -9.62
C LEU A 159 3.36 -24.63 -9.01
N PRO A 160 2.11 -24.33 -9.39
CA PRO A 160 0.95 -25.04 -8.88
C PRO A 160 1.02 -26.52 -9.32
N SER A 161 1.03 -27.43 -8.36
CA SER A 161 0.89 -28.86 -8.58
C SER A 161 -0.58 -29.22 -8.54
N GLY A 162 -1.24 -29.29 -9.70
CA GLY A 162 -2.64 -29.70 -9.78
C GLY A 162 -3.09 -29.85 -11.23
N GLY A 163 -3.88 -30.88 -11.50
CA GLY A 163 -4.50 -31.14 -12.80
C GLY A 163 -5.72 -30.26 -13.06
N PHE A 164 -5.57 -28.93 -12.94
CA PHE A 164 -6.67 -28.00 -13.22
C PHE A 164 -6.97 -27.92 -14.72
N GLY A 165 -8.25 -27.88 -15.08
CA GLY A 165 -8.66 -27.68 -16.47
C GLY A 165 -8.18 -26.31 -16.99
N TYR A 166 -7.85 -26.26 -18.30
CA TYR A 166 -7.33 -25.04 -18.94
C TYR A 166 -8.24 -23.82 -18.75
N SER A 167 -9.55 -23.99 -18.84
CA SER A 167 -10.53 -22.91 -18.60
C SER A 167 -10.50 -22.38 -17.16
N ALA A 168 -10.34 -23.26 -16.16
CA ALA A 168 -10.23 -22.87 -14.76
C ALA A 168 -8.96 -22.07 -14.49
N VAL A 169 -7.83 -22.49 -15.11
CA VAL A 169 -6.55 -21.77 -15.01
C VAL A 169 -6.65 -20.37 -15.61
N LEU A 170 -7.23 -20.24 -16.82
CA LEU A 170 -7.42 -18.94 -17.46
C LEU A 170 -8.35 -18.01 -16.66
N ALA A 171 -9.48 -18.55 -16.18
CA ALA A 171 -10.42 -17.76 -15.37
C ALA A 171 -9.78 -17.31 -14.04
N SER A 172 -9.07 -18.21 -13.37
CA SER A 172 -8.32 -17.88 -12.15
C SER A 172 -7.25 -16.82 -12.40
N ALA A 173 -6.44 -16.96 -13.44
CA ALA A 173 -5.41 -15.98 -13.80
C ALA A 173 -6.03 -14.62 -14.16
N GLY A 174 -7.16 -14.59 -14.87
CA GLY A 174 -7.90 -13.37 -15.19
C GLY A 174 -8.42 -12.67 -13.95
N LEU A 175 -9.04 -13.40 -13.01
CA LEU A 175 -9.52 -12.85 -11.74
C LEU A 175 -8.35 -12.37 -10.86
N ALA A 176 -7.26 -13.13 -10.80
CA ALA A 176 -6.06 -12.73 -10.06
C ALA A 176 -5.40 -11.47 -10.65
N ALA A 177 -5.42 -11.31 -11.98
CA ALA A 177 -4.95 -10.10 -12.65
C ALA A 177 -5.87 -8.89 -12.35
N LEU A 178 -7.19 -9.08 -12.29
CA LEU A 178 -8.13 -8.05 -11.86
C LEU A 178 -7.90 -7.67 -10.38
N ALA A 179 -7.64 -8.64 -9.52
CA ALA A 179 -7.26 -8.40 -8.14
C ALA A 179 -5.96 -7.57 -8.05
N ALA A 180 -4.93 -7.93 -8.83
CA ALA A 180 -3.69 -7.17 -8.93
C ALA A 180 -3.92 -5.72 -9.37
N ALA A 181 -4.78 -5.52 -10.39
CA ALA A 181 -5.14 -4.19 -10.88
C ALA A 181 -5.91 -3.38 -9.82
N GLY A 182 -6.82 -4.01 -9.08
CA GLY A 182 -7.53 -3.41 -7.96
C GLY A 182 -6.59 -2.91 -6.87
N PHE A 183 -5.68 -3.75 -6.40
CA PHE A 183 -4.69 -3.37 -5.39
C PHE A 183 -3.70 -2.32 -5.90
N ALA A 184 -3.21 -2.44 -7.14
CA ALA A 184 -2.34 -1.46 -7.76
C ALA A 184 -3.01 -0.09 -7.88
N THR A 185 -4.29 -0.05 -8.30
CA THR A 185 -5.07 1.19 -8.39
C THR A 185 -5.29 1.80 -7.00
N MET A 186 -5.61 1.00 -6.00
CA MET A 186 -5.75 1.46 -4.61
C MET A 186 -4.42 2.05 -4.09
N THR A 187 -3.28 1.44 -4.41
CA THR A 187 -1.94 1.94 -4.09
C THR A 187 -1.66 3.30 -4.76
N LEU A 188 -1.93 3.41 -6.06
CA LEU A 188 -1.74 4.66 -6.82
C LEU A 188 -2.66 5.78 -6.33
N LEU A 189 -3.90 5.46 -5.97
CA LEU A 189 -4.83 6.39 -5.36
C LEU A 189 -4.33 6.82 -3.97
N GLY A 190 -3.89 5.89 -3.14
CA GLY A 190 -3.34 6.14 -1.80
C GLY A 190 -2.13 7.06 -1.81
N ALA A 191 -1.30 7.00 -2.86
CA ALA A 191 -0.14 7.87 -3.04
C ALA A 191 -0.51 9.34 -3.34
N SER A 192 -1.78 9.63 -3.68
CA SER A 192 -2.28 10.97 -4.00
C SER A 192 -3.20 11.47 -2.89
N PRO A 193 -2.74 12.32 -1.96
CA PRO A 193 -3.53 12.78 -0.82
C PRO A 193 -4.73 13.64 -1.26
N VAL A 194 -5.83 13.52 -0.51
CA VAL A 194 -6.98 14.43 -0.60
C VAL A 194 -6.93 15.38 0.60
N PRO A 195 -6.95 16.71 0.40
CA PRO A 195 -6.94 17.65 1.50
C PRO A 195 -8.07 17.40 2.51
N GLY A 196 -7.75 17.42 3.80
CA GLY A 196 -8.72 17.21 4.87
C GLY A 196 -9.15 15.76 5.11
N LEU A 197 -8.66 14.79 4.32
CA LEU A 197 -8.96 13.37 4.47
C LEU A 197 -7.73 12.62 5.00
N ASP A 198 -7.86 12.04 6.18
CA ASP A 198 -6.79 11.25 6.81
C ASP A 198 -6.87 9.76 6.44
N ASP A 199 -5.74 9.05 6.61
CA ASP A 199 -5.60 7.65 6.22
C ASP A 199 -6.49 6.70 7.03
N LEU A 200 -6.73 7.00 8.32
CA LEU A 200 -7.65 6.22 9.16
C LEU A 200 -9.07 6.29 8.62
N THR A 201 -9.51 7.48 8.23
CA THR A 201 -10.86 7.67 7.68
C THR A 201 -11.03 6.92 6.36
N VAL A 202 -10.06 7.03 5.45
CA VAL A 202 -10.11 6.29 4.17
C VAL A 202 -10.15 4.79 4.42
N THR A 203 -9.27 4.30 5.30
CA THR A 203 -9.20 2.86 5.61
C THR A 203 -10.49 2.39 6.30
N GLY A 204 -10.94 3.08 7.33
CA GLY A 204 -12.11 2.66 8.10
C GLY A 204 -13.39 2.61 7.26
N PHE A 205 -13.79 3.75 6.70
CA PHE A 205 -15.01 3.81 5.88
C PHE A 205 -14.88 3.06 4.56
N GLY A 206 -13.71 3.12 3.91
CA GLY A 206 -13.48 2.38 2.67
C GLY A 206 -13.60 0.88 2.89
N PHE A 207 -12.95 0.34 3.92
CA PHE A 207 -12.96 -1.11 4.16
C PHE A 207 -14.32 -1.60 4.68
N ALA A 208 -15.01 -0.82 5.52
CA ALA A 208 -16.38 -1.13 5.89
C ALA A 208 -17.29 -1.21 4.65
N LEU A 209 -17.17 -0.24 3.73
CA LEU A 209 -17.88 -0.27 2.46
C LEU A 209 -17.46 -1.48 1.58
N GLY A 210 -16.16 -1.76 1.47
CA GLY A 210 -15.66 -2.93 0.73
C GLY A 210 -16.20 -4.24 1.28
N GLY A 211 -16.25 -4.37 2.61
CA GLY A 211 -16.89 -5.50 3.27
C GLY A 211 -18.37 -5.59 2.98
N LEU A 212 -19.12 -4.48 3.03
CA LEU A 212 -20.54 -4.43 2.66
C LEU A 212 -20.80 -4.86 1.22
N VAL A 213 -19.92 -4.46 0.29
CA VAL A 213 -20.01 -4.90 -1.12
C VAL A 213 -19.81 -6.41 -1.26
N LEU A 214 -19.00 -7.03 -0.40
CA LEU A 214 -18.79 -8.48 -0.43
C LEU A 214 -19.90 -9.28 0.24
N VAL A 215 -20.70 -8.68 1.15
CA VAL A 215 -21.74 -9.38 1.89
C VAL A 215 -22.71 -10.15 0.99
N PRO A 216 -23.30 -9.59 -0.08
CA PRO A 216 -24.26 -10.33 -0.91
C PRO A 216 -23.61 -11.56 -1.57
N PHE A 217 -22.36 -11.49 -1.97
CA PHE A 217 -21.63 -12.61 -2.57
C PHE A 217 -21.24 -13.66 -1.51
N ALA A 218 -20.80 -13.22 -0.34
CA ALA A 218 -20.45 -14.09 0.76
C ALA A 218 -21.69 -14.79 1.35
N ALA A 219 -22.86 -14.14 1.32
CA ALA A 219 -24.11 -14.73 1.77
C ALA A 219 -24.54 -15.95 0.94
N LEU A 220 -24.15 -16.01 -0.34
CA LEU A 220 -24.40 -17.18 -1.20
C LEU A 220 -23.68 -18.45 -0.70
N THR A 221 -22.57 -18.28 0.03
CA THR A 221 -21.79 -19.39 0.59
C THR A 221 -22.00 -19.58 2.09
N GLY A 222 -22.80 -18.71 2.72
CA GLY A 222 -23.06 -18.69 4.15
C GLY A 222 -22.16 -17.73 4.92
N LEU A 223 -22.77 -16.92 5.79
CA LEU A 223 -22.08 -15.95 6.67
C LEU A 223 -22.26 -16.29 8.14
N ALA A 224 -23.16 -17.25 8.46
CA ALA A 224 -23.44 -17.62 9.83
C ALA A 224 -22.36 -18.56 10.39
N PHE A 225 -21.84 -18.24 11.55
CA PHE A 225 -20.92 -19.10 12.30
C PHE A 225 -21.25 -19.04 13.80
N ARG A 226 -20.83 -20.06 14.54
CA ARG A 226 -20.98 -20.07 16.00
C ARG A 226 -19.93 -19.12 16.62
N PRO A 227 -20.34 -18.13 17.44
CA PRO A 227 -19.43 -17.16 18.05
C PRO A 227 -18.66 -17.75 19.23
N ALA A 228 -17.88 -18.82 18.99
CA ALA A 228 -16.99 -19.37 19.99
C ALA A 228 -15.89 -18.36 20.36
N PRO A 229 -15.39 -18.33 21.62
CA PRO A 229 -14.36 -17.38 22.05
C PRO A 229 -13.11 -17.39 21.16
N ALA A 230 -12.67 -18.57 20.69
CA ALA A 230 -11.54 -18.70 19.77
C ALA A 230 -11.83 -18.04 18.41
N ALA A 231 -13.03 -18.23 17.84
CA ALA A 231 -13.43 -17.61 16.57
C ALA A 231 -13.48 -16.08 16.70
N ILE A 232 -14.02 -15.57 17.80
CA ILE A 232 -14.05 -14.12 18.08
C ILE A 232 -12.61 -13.59 18.24
N GLY A 233 -11.74 -14.29 18.97
CA GLY A 233 -10.34 -13.92 19.14
C GLY A 233 -9.58 -13.84 17.81
N LEU A 234 -9.75 -14.85 16.93
CA LEU A 234 -9.16 -14.85 15.59
C LEU A 234 -9.71 -13.73 14.71
N LEU A 235 -11.02 -13.46 14.76
CA LEU A 235 -11.62 -12.35 14.02
C LEU A 235 -11.08 -10.99 14.50
N ILE A 236 -10.94 -10.78 15.80
CA ILE A 236 -10.35 -9.58 16.38
C ILE A 236 -8.88 -9.43 15.94
N ALA A 237 -8.09 -10.50 15.99
CA ALA A 237 -6.70 -10.51 15.55
C ALA A 237 -6.60 -10.16 14.06
N LEU A 238 -7.42 -10.80 13.22
CA LEU A 238 -7.49 -10.60 11.77
C LEU A 238 -7.96 -9.17 11.41
N ALA A 239 -8.96 -8.66 12.13
CA ALA A 239 -9.49 -7.31 11.92
C ALA A 239 -8.49 -6.23 12.36
N THR A 240 -7.78 -6.44 13.47
CA THR A 240 -6.88 -5.44 14.05
C THR A 240 -5.53 -5.42 13.34
N GLY A 241 -4.79 -6.53 13.36
CA GLY A 241 -3.41 -6.61 12.85
C GLY A 241 -3.33 -6.41 11.33
N PRO A 242 -3.62 -7.46 10.55
CA PRO A 242 -3.42 -7.44 9.11
C PRO A 242 -4.47 -6.62 8.35
N THR A 243 -5.53 -6.13 9.01
CA THR A 243 -6.53 -5.29 8.34
C THR A 243 -6.43 -3.84 8.81
N ALA A 244 -6.83 -3.50 10.02
CA ALA A 244 -6.91 -2.10 10.46
C ALA A 244 -5.53 -1.45 10.55
N VAL A 245 -4.59 -2.07 11.26
CA VAL A 245 -3.25 -1.50 11.49
C VAL A 245 -2.42 -1.56 10.22
N ALA A 246 -2.34 -2.70 9.55
CA ALA A 246 -1.50 -2.88 8.38
C ALA A 246 -1.86 -1.90 7.25
N TYR A 247 -3.14 -1.80 6.86
CA TYR A 247 -3.54 -0.89 5.80
C TYR A 247 -3.43 0.58 6.19
N THR A 248 -3.66 0.93 7.47
CA THR A 248 -3.40 2.29 7.95
C THR A 248 -1.93 2.65 7.84
N LEU A 249 -1.03 1.75 8.23
CA LEU A 249 0.41 1.92 8.07
C LEU A 249 0.81 2.00 6.60
N TYR A 250 0.22 1.19 5.74
CA TYR A 250 0.47 1.21 4.30
C TYR A 250 0.13 2.57 3.68
N PHE A 251 -1.07 3.08 3.92
CA PHE A 251 -1.47 4.40 3.41
C PHE A 251 -0.63 5.54 4.00
N ARG A 252 -0.25 5.47 5.29
CA ARG A 252 0.70 6.42 5.88
C ARG A 252 2.08 6.34 5.22
N GLY A 253 2.55 5.14 4.94
CA GLY A 253 3.81 4.92 4.23
C GLY A 253 3.82 5.54 2.84
N LEU A 254 2.70 5.44 2.11
CA LEU A 254 2.50 6.06 0.81
C LEU A 254 2.55 7.59 0.81
N ARG A 255 2.40 8.25 1.97
CA ARG A 255 2.54 9.72 2.07
C ARG A 255 3.97 10.21 1.82
N GLY A 256 4.96 9.37 2.05
CA GLY A 256 6.37 9.73 1.89
C GLY A 256 7.19 8.79 1.03
N ALA A 257 6.58 7.75 0.44
CA ALA A 257 7.23 6.82 -0.47
C ALA A 257 6.50 6.78 -1.81
N SER A 258 7.21 6.39 -2.90
CA SER A 258 6.57 6.17 -4.18
C SER A 258 5.67 4.94 -4.14
N ALA A 259 4.63 4.91 -4.97
CA ALA A 259 3.74 3.77 -5.10
C ALA A 259 4.51 2.49 -5.50
N GLY A 260 5.52 2.62 -6.37
CA GLY A 260 6.39 1.50 -6.74
C GLY A 260 7.21 0.95 -5.57
N THR A 261 7.72 1.83 -4.68
CA THR A 261 8.40 1.39 -3.44
C THR A 261 7.43 0.66 -2.51
N ALA A 262 6.23 1.19 -2.32
CA ALA A 262 5.22 0.58 -1.46
C ALA A 262 4.78 -0.80 -1.99
N ALA A 263 4.54 -0.91 -3.31
CA ALA A 263 4.18 -2.17 -3.95
C ALA A 263 5.29 -3.24 -3.84
N LEU A 264 6.58 -2.84 -3.89
CA LEU A 264 7.70 -3.78 -3.66
C LEU A 264 7.81 -4.20 -2.19
N LEU A 265 7.58 -3.29 -1.24
CA LEU A 265 7.62 -3.63 0.19
C LEU A 265 6.41 -4.47 0.62
N ALA A 266 5.30 -4.42 -0.11
CA ALA A 266 4.16 -5.33 0.08
C ALA A 266 4.55 -6.80 -0.15
N LEU A 267 5.61 -7.09 -0.93
CA LEU A 267 6.13 -8.44 -1.14
C LEU A 267 6.74 -9.07 0.14
N LEU A 268 6.86 -8.32 1.23
CA LEU A 268 7.13 -8.89 2.56
C LEU A 268 5.99 -9.79 3.06
N GLU A 269 4.77 -9.60 2.58
CA GLU A 269 3.62 -10.43 2.94
C GLU A 269 3.87 -11.93 2.70
N PRO A 270 4.14 -12.40 1.47
CA PRO A 270 4.37 -13.82 1.22
C PRO A 270 5.63 -14.35 1.91
N LEU A 271 6.67 -13.53 2.06
CA LEU A 271 7.86 -13.91 2.79
C LEU A 271 7.54 -14.18 4.27
N THR A 272 6.79 -13.28 4.90
CA THR A 272 6.39 -13.42 6.30
C THR A 272 5.42 -14.58 6.49
N ALA A 273 4.45 -14.74 5.60
CA ALA A 273 3.50 -15.86 5.64
C ALA A 273 4.21 -17.21 5.58
N THR A 274 5.16 -17.35 4.66
CA THR A 274 5.96 -18.59 4.51
C THR A 274 6.85 -18.85 5.73
N MET A 275 7.49 -17.81 6.29
CA MET A 275 8.28 -17.96 7.51
C MET A 275 7.41 -18.39 8.71
N LEU A 276 6.21 -17.81 8.84
CA LEU A 276 5.29 -18.20 9.90
C LEU A 276 4.78 -19.63 9.73
N ALA A 277 4.47 -20.05 8.50
CA ALA A 277 4.05 -21.42 8.20
C ALA A 277 5.18 -22.43 8.57
N ALA A 278 6.43 -22.12 8.21
CA ALA A 278 7.57 -22.94 8.59
C ALA A 278 7.77 -23.03 10.11
N LEU A 279 7.64 -21.90 10.82
CA LEU A 279 7.90 -21.84 12.27
C LEU A 279 6.74 -22.41 13.11
N LEU A 280 5.48 -22.16 12.73
CA LEU A 280 4.32 -22.49 13.53
C LEU A 280 3.64 -23.79 13.11
N LEU A 281 3.69 -24.13 11.81
CA LEU A 281 3.07 -25.34 11.26
C LEU A 281 4.08 -26.45 10.96
N GLY A 282 5.38 -26.17 11.10
CA GLY A 282 6.45 -27.14 10.80
C GLY A 282 6.60 -27.41 9.30
N GLU A 283 6.12 -26.53 8.43
CA GLU A 283 6.25 -26.70 6.98
C GLU A 283 7.72 -26.58 6.56
N HIS A 284 8.17 -27.55 5.77
CA HIS A 284 9.53 -27.52 5.23
C HIS A 284 9.57 -26.80 3.88
N LEU A 285 10.37 -25.74 3.83
CA LEU A 285 10.64 -25.06 2.57
C LEU A 285 11.52 -25.94 1.66
N SER A 286 11.10 -26.08 0.42
CA SER A 286 11.94 -26.69 -0.61
C SER A 286 13.19 -25.84 -0.88
N VAL A 287 14.22 -26.44 -1.46
CA VAL A 287 15.45 -25.70 -1.83
C VAL A 287 15.13 -24.52 -2.76
N PRO A 288 14.29 -24.66 -3.82
CA PRO A 288 13.85 -23.49 -4.61
C PRO A 288 13.14 -22.44 -3.76
N GLY A 289 12.30 -22.84 -2.79
CA GLY A 289 11.61 -21.92 -1.89
C GLY A 289 12.59 -21.11 -1.02
N LEU A 290 13.64 -21.72 -0.49
CA LEU A 290 14.69 -21.01 0.25
C LEU A 290 15.43 -20.00 -0.62
N ILE A 291 15.79 -20.37 -1.87
CA ILE A 291 16.39 -19.47 -2.84
C ILE A 291 15.43 -18.31 -3.13
N GLY A 292 14.16 -18.61 -3.34
CA GLY A 292 13.10 -17.63 -3.57
C GLY A 292 12.98 -16.63 -2.43
N ALA A 293 12.95 -17.12 -1.19
CA ALA A 293 12.92 -16.27 0.01
C ALA A 293 14.15 -15.36 0.09
N ALA A 294 15.34 -15.87 -0.19
CA ALA A 294 16.58 -15.09 -0.18
C ALA A 294 16.58 -13.98 -1.26
N LEU A 295 16.15 -14.30 -2.49
CA LEU A 295 16.03 -13.32 -3.59
C LEU A 295 15.00 -12.23 -3.27
N LEU A 296 13.87 -12.61 -2.72
CA LEU A 296 12.82 -11.68 -2.34
C LEU A 296 13.28 -10.75 -1.21
N LEU A 297 13.93 -11.29 -0.19
CA LEU A 297 14.54 -10.51 0.87
C LEU A 297 15.59 -9.54 0.34
N ALA A 298 16.47 -9.99 -0.57
CA ALA A 298 17.47 -9.15 -1.21
C ALA A 298 16.83 -7.99 -2.00
N ALA A 299 15.74 -8.24 -2.71
CA ALA A 299 14.99 -7.21 -3.44
C ALA A 299 14.37 -6.17 -2.49
N VAL A 300 13.77 -6.61 -1.39
CA VAL A 300 13.19 -5.74 -0.37
C VAL A 300 14.28 -4.89 0.30
N LEU A 301 15.37 -5.50 0.74
CA LEU A 301 16.52 -4.81 1.34
C LEU A 301 17.12 -3.78 0.37
N ARG A 302 17.33 -4.16 -0.89
CA ARG A 302 17.81 -3.24 -1.93
C ARG A 302 16.89 -2.04 -2.11
N THR A 303 15.58 -2.25 -2.07
CA THR A 303 14.58 -1.18 -2.15
C THR A 303 14.68 -0.23 -0.96
N ALA A 304 14.77 -0.75 0.26
CA ALA A 304 14.88 0.02 1.49
C ALA A 304 16.21 0.81 1.55
N LEU A 305 17.33 0.16 1.26
CA LEU A 305 18.67 0.79 1.31
C LEU A 305 18.85 1.89 0.26
N ARG A 306 18.41 1.68 -0.98
CA ARG A 306 18.46 2.71 -2.03
C ARG A 306 17.71 3.98 -1.62
N LYS A 307 16.56 3.85 -0.98
CA LYS A 307 15.80 5.01 -0.51
C LYS A 307 16.47 5.69 0.69
N GLN A 308 17.13 4.95 1.56
CA GLN A 308 17.93 5.53 2.64
C GLN A 308 19.15 6.31 2.13
N SER A 309 19.89 5.76 1.17
CA SER A 309 21.05 6.44 0.57
C SER A 309 20.69 7.74 -0.14
N ALA A 310 19.50 7.81 -0.76
CA ALA A 310 18.98 9.03 -1.36
C ALA A 310 18.57 10.10 -0.32
N MET A 311 18.47 9.74 0.97
CA MET A 311 18.14 10.66 2.07
C MET A 311 19.36 11.29 2.72
N VAL A 312 20.58 10.72 2.58
CA VAL A 312 21.80 11.30 3.12
C VAL A 312 22.17 12.49 2.24
N PRO A 313 22.19 13.74 2.77
CA PRO A 313 22.71 14.86 2.00
C PRO A 313 24.19 14.58 1.72
N THR A 314 24.54 14.45 0.46
CA THR A 314 25.96 14.54 0.07
C THR A 314 26.38 15.97 0.37
N GLY A 315 26.89 16.18 1.58
CA GLY A 315 27.43 17.44 2.06
C GLY A 315 28.76 17.73 1.38
N GLY A 316 28.73 18.03 0.09
CA GLY A 316 29.79 18.75 -0.56
C GLY A 316 29.54 20.24 -0.35
N PRO A 317 30.53 21.03 0.10
CA PRO A 317 30.39 22.46 0.19
C PRO A 317 30.08 23.01 -1.20
N ARG A 318 28.83 23.45 -1.44
CA ARG A 318 28.52 24.28 -2.60
C ARG A 318 29.47 25.50 -2.48
N ARG A 319 30.63 25.48 -3.15
CA ARG A 319 31.40 26.67 -3.44
C ARG A 319 30.43 27.65 -4.13
N ARG A 320 29.84 28.53 -3.32
CA ARG A 320 29.24 29.75 -3.85
C ARG A 320 30.42 30.52 -4.49
N SER A 321 30.57 30.40 -5.79
CA SER A 321 31.35 31.32 -6.58
C SER A 321 30.66 32.68 -6.49
N TRP A 322 31.03 33.46 -5.49
CA TRP A 322 30.74 34.87 -5.44
C TRP A 322 31.53 35.50 -6.60
N ARG A 323 30.96 35.51 -7.79
CA ARG A 323 31.41 36.44 -8.80
C ARG A 323 31.03 37.84 -8.28
N ARG A 324 32.05 38.53 -7.76
CA ARG A 324 32.05 39.96 -7.53
C ARG A 324 31.79 40.66 -8.88
N THR A 325 30.58 40.96 -9.19
CA THR A 325 30.25 42.02 -10.16
C THR A 325 30.18 43.32 -9.38
N SER A 326 31.35 43.87 -9.08
CA SER A 326 31.49 45.27 -8.68
C SER A 326 31.26 46.17 -9.91
N ARG A 327 30.03 46.57 -10.13
CA ARG A 327 29.72 47.77 -10.88
C ARG A 327 28.87 48.67 -9.98
N PHE A 328 29.58 49.49 -9.21
CA PHE A 328 29.00 50.69 -8.63
C PHE A 328 28.87 51.74 -9.77
N PRO A 329 27.70 52.33 -9.98
CA PRO A 329 27.60 53.55 -10.79
C PRO A 329 28.13 54.71 -9.96
N ARG A 330 29.08 55.47 -10.56
CA ARG A 330 29.58 56.73 -10.00
C ARG A 330 28.39 57.72 -9.85
N PRO A 331 28.33 58.49 -8.75
CA PRO A 331 27.37 59.59 -8.64
C PRO A 331 27.83 60.76 -9.50
N SER A 332 27.01 61.19 -10.44
CA SER A 332 27.20 62.43 -11.21
C SER A 332 27.03 63.63 -10.29
N ALA A 333 28.09 64.43 -10.18
CA ALA A 333 28.07 65.75 -9.57
C ALA A 333 27.08 66.64 -10.34
N ARG A 334 26.10 67.15 -9.64
CA ARG A 334 25.30 68.30 -10.10
C ARG A 334 25.63 69.50 -9.22
N SER A 335 26.16 70.53 -9.87
CA SER A 335 26.41 71.89 -9.36
C SER A 335 25.18 72.61 -8.92
N PRO A 336 25.29 73.55 -7.93
CA PRO A 336 24.16 74.38 -7.51
C PRO A 336 24.04 75.63 -8.42
N ARG A 337 22.86 75.94 -8.85
CA ARG A 337 22.46 77.27 -9.33
C ARG A 337 21.16 77.62 -8.58
N SER A 338 21.26 78.49 -7.65
CA SER A 338 20.99 79.92 -7.54
C SER A 338 19.69 80.43 -8.16
N ALA A 339 19.05 81.24 -7.37
CA ALA A 339 18.06 82.28 -7.65
C ALA A 339 16.62 81.88 -7.36
N ALA A 340 16.03 82.43 -6.31
CA ALA A 340 15.59 83.82 -6.10
C ALA A 340 14.25 84.17 -6.76
N ARG A 341 13.32 84.61 -5.87
CA ARG A 341 12.14 85.50 -6.13
C ARG A 341 10.91 84.80 -6.75
N ARG A 342 9.82 84.76 -6.15
CA ARG A 342 8.89 85.70 -5.47
C ARG A 342 7.84 84.91 -4.68
#